data_82c2478e94ab673b87ccd75cd8f4ca49
#
_entry.id   82c2478e94ab673b87ccd75cd8f4ca49
#
_cell.length_a   1.000
_cell.length_b   1.000
_cell.length_c   1.000
_cell.angle_alpha   90.00
_cell.angle_beta   90.00
_cell.angle_gamma   90.00
#
_symmetry.space_group_name_H-M   'P 1'
#
loop_
_entity.id
_entity.type
_entity.pdbx_description
1 polymer ?
#
loop_
_entity_poly.entity_id
_entity_poly.type
_entity_poly.pdbx_seq_one_letter_code
_entity_poly.pdbx_strand_id
1 'polypeptide(L)'
;VIAIAAVISPYREIREELRRTTTNFVEVYVQAPLTVCESRDVKGLYAKARTGEIKNFTGISDPYEEPLNPEIICPSHQLTVYECVYQIISYLESQSYIPAYSLNGREEKAVL
;
A
#
# COMPACT_ATOMS: atom_id res chain seq x y z
N VAL A 1 -19.85 3.87 -3.89
CA VAL A 1 -19.19 2.68 -3.32
C VAL A 1 -17.70 2.73 -3.65
N ILE A 2 -16.86 2.47 -2.67
CA ILE A 2 -15.41 2.36 -2.83
C ILE A 2 -15.01 0.90 -2.70
N ALA A 3 -14.27 0.39 -3.68
CA ALA A 3 -13.67 -0.93 -3.62
C ALA A 3 -12.19 -0.81 -3.22
N ILE A 4 -11.77 -1.59 -2.25
CA ILE A 4 -10.38 -1.62 -1.78
C ILE A 4 -9.82 -3.00 -2.02
N ALA A 5 -8.69 -3.06 -2.75
CA ALA A 5 -7.95 -4.30 -2.96
C ALA A 5 -6.58 -4.19 -2.29
N ALA A 6 -6.30 -5.10 -1.37
CA ALA A 6 -5.00 -5.23 -0.71
C ALA A 6 -4.26 -6.43 -1.30
N VAL A 7 -3.39 -6.17 -2.26
CA VAL A 7 -2.71 -7.20 -3.05
C VAL A 7 -1.23 -6.84 -3.24
N ILE A 8 -0.39 -7.83 -3.47
CA ILE A 8 1.02 -7.59 -3.79
C ILE A 8 1.15 -6.92 -5.16
N SER A 9 0.49 -7.47 -6.17
CA SER A 9 0.48 -6.95 -7.54
C SER A 9 1.86 -6.49 -8.03
N PRO A 10 2.82 -7.42 -8.19
CA PRO A 10 4.23 -7.08 -8.32
C PRO A 10 4.64 -6.50 -9.68
N TYR A 11 3.79 -6.59 -10.70
CA TYR A 11 4.14 -6.19 -12.06
C TYR A 11 3.45 -4.90 -12.47
N ARG A 12 4.23 -3.96 -13.00
CA ARG A 12 3.73 -2.66 -13.47
C ARG A 12 2.67 -2.80 -14.54
N GLU A 13 2.88 -3.71 -15.49
CA GLU A 13 1.95 -3.93 -16.60
C GLU A 13 0.53 -4.21 -16.13
N ILE A 14 0.38 -5.08 -15.14
CA ILE A 14 -0.93 -5.44 -14.58
C ILE A 14 -1.58 -4.23 -13.90
N ARG A 15 -0.81 -3.46 -13.14
CA ARG A 15 -1.34 -2.26 -12.47
C ARG A 15 -1.72 -1.17 -13.48
N GLU A 16 -0.94 -0.99 -14.53
CA GLU A 16 -1.27 -0.05 -15.60
C GLU A 16 -2.52 -0.48 -16.38
N GLU A 17 -2.71 -1.77 -16.60
CA GLU A 17 -3.94 -2.31 -17.18
C GLU A 17 -5.16 -1.97 -16.33
N LEU A 18 -5.06 -2.17 -15.01
CA LEU A 18 -6.12 -1.81 -14.07
C LEU A 18 -6.41 -0.31 -14.10
N ARG A 19 -5.40 0.52 -14.16
CA ARG A 19 -5.55 1.97 -14.26
C ARG A 19 -6.32 2.37 -15.52
N ARG A 20 -6.01 1.77 -16.66
CA ARG A 20 -6.68 2.07 -17.93
C ARG A 20 -8.14 1.64 -17.96
N THR A 21 -8.46 0.55 -17.26
CA THR A 21 -9.79 -0.08 -17.31
C THR A 21 -10.69 0.31 -16.16
N THR A 22 -10.16 0.97 -15.12
CA THR A 22 -10.91 1.33 -13.92
C THR A 22 -11.06 2.85 -13.82
N THR A 23 -12.29 3.31 -13.63
CA THR A 23 -12.57 4.73 -13.40
C THR A 23 -12.17 5.13 -11.98
N ASN A 24 -11.58 6.32 -11.84
CA ASN A 24 -11.14 6.87 -10.56
C ASN A 24 -10.19 5.91 -9.80
N PHE A 25 -9.23 5.36 -10.53
CA PHE A 25 -8.25 4.44 -9.98
C PHE A 25 -7.27 5.18 -9.08
N VAL A 26 -7.06 4.67 -7.87
CA VAL A 26 -6.08 5.20 -6.92
C VAL A 26 -5.09 4.09 -6.58
N GLU A 27 -3.83 4.29 -6.94
CA GLU A 27 -2.75 3.38 -6.59
C GLU A 27 -2.08 3.86 -5.32
N VAL A 28 -2.12 3.03 -4.29
CA VAL A 28 -1.45 3.28 -3.01
C VAL A 28 -0.24 2.35 -2.92
N TYR A 29 0.93 2.93 -2.89
CA TYR A 29 2.17 2.20 -2.69
C TYR A 29 2.50 2.13 -1.20
N VAL A 30 2.26 0.97 -0.60
CA VAL A 30 2.66 0.69 0.77
C VAL A 30 4.13 0.27 0.73
N GLN A 31 5.02 1.24 0.95
CA GLN A 31 6.45 1.09 0.75
C GLN A 31 7.16 0.69 2.03
N ALA A 32 8.02 -0.33 1.93
CA ALA A 32 8.99 -0.64 2.96
C ALA A 32 10.19 -1.36 2.31
N PRO A 33 11.43 -1.12 2.77
CA PRO A 33 12.57 -1.89 2.30
C PRO A 33 12.37 -3.40 2.55
N LEU A 34 12.90 -4.24 1.67
CA LEU A 34 12.79 -5.69 1.80
C LEU A 34 13.30 -6.18 3.16
N THR A 35 14.39 -5.60 3.65
CA THR A 35 14.96 -5.94 4.97
C THR A 35 13.97 -5.69 6.11
N VAL A 36 13.15 -4.63 6.02
CA VAL A 36 12.10 -4.33 7.00
C VAL A 36 10.96 -5.36 6.88
N CYS A 37 10.55 -5.70 5.66
CA CYS A 37 9.54 -6.73 5.43
C CYS A 37 9.99 -8.08 6.00
N GLU A 38 11.23 -8.46 5.78
CA GLU A 38 11.80 -9.69 6.34
C GLU A 38 11.84 -9.67 7.87
N SER A 39 12.16 -8.53 8.47
CA SER A 39 12.18 -8.39 9.93
C SER A 39 10.79 -8.49 10.56
N ARG A 40 9.74 -8.12 9.80
CA ARG A 40 8.34 -8.20 10.24
C ARG A 40 7.68 -9.54 9.97
N ASP A 41 8.35 -10.49 9.41
CA ASP A 41 7.92 -11.78 8.89
C ASP A 41 6.99 -12.58 9.84
N VAL A 42 5.82 -12.05 10.12
CA VAL A 42 4.87 -12.57 11.12
C VAL A 42 4.48 -14.02 10.84
N LYS A 43 4.34 -14.38 9.57
CA LYS A 43 3.96 -15.74 9.14
C LYS A 43 5.15 -16.64 8.83
N GLY A 44 6.38 -16.14 8.93
CA GLY A 44 7.59 -16.89 8.61
C GLY A 44 7.76 -17.20 7.12
N LEU A 45 7.03 -16.50 6.23
CA LEU A 45 7.06 -16.78 4.79
C LEU A 45 8.37 -16.34 4.14
N TYR A 46 8.93 -15.22 4.56
CA TYR A 46 10.25 -14.76 4.06
C TYR A 46 11.36 -15.73 4.46
N ALA A 47 11.34 -16.20 5.71
CA ALA A 47 12.30 -17.19 6.16
C ALA A 47 12.23 -18.47 5.32
N LYS A 48 11.02 -18.97 5.06
CA LYS A 48 10.81 -20.14 4.20
C LYS A 48 11.24 -19.90 2.76
N ALA A 49 11.02 -18.70 2.23
CA ALA A 49 11.46 -18.34 0.88
C ALA A 49 12.99 -18.31 0.80
N ARG A 50 13.67 -17.78 1.81
CA ARG A 50 15.14 -17.75 1.87
C ARG A 50 15.76 -19.14 1.90
N THR A 51 15.13 -20.12 2.54
CA THR A 51 15.62 -21.50 2.57
C THR A 51 15.23 -22.31 1.30
N GLY A 52 14.50 -21.70 0.37
CA GLY A 52 14.03 -22.36 -0.85
C GLY A 52 12.80 -23.24 -0.65
N GLU A 53 12.23 -23.26 0.55
CA GLU A 53 11.02 -24.02 0.85
C GLU A 53 9.79 -23.48 0.10
N ILE A 54 9.73 -22.16 -0.08
CA ILE A 54 8.74 -21.49 -0.91
C ILE A 54 9.44 -20.95 -2.15
N LYS A 55 8.95 -21.31 -3.33
CA LYS A 55 9.47 -20.84 -4.62
C LYS A 55 8.62 -19.69 -5.15
N ASN A 56 9.21 -18.91 -6.07
CA ASN A 56 8.53 -17.79 -6.74
C ASN A 56 7.95 -16.76 -5.75
N PHE A 57 8.71 -16.46 -4.72
CA PHE A 57 8.30 -15.50 -3.68
C PHE A 57 8.74 -14.11 -4.06
N THR A 58 7.78 -13.18 -4.16
CA THR A 58 8.04 -11.79 -4.54
C THR A 58 9.03 -11.11 -3.58
N GLY A 59 10.06 -10.49 -4.15
CA GLY A 59 11.12 -9.82 -3.41
C GLY A 59 12.30 -10.71 -3.04
N ILE A 60 12.14 -12.04 -3.06
CA ILE A 60 13.21 -13.01 -2.77
C ILE A 60 13.65 -13.72 -4.05
N SER A 61 12.77 -14.54 -4.63
CA SER A 61 13.04 -15.30 -5.86
C SER A 61 12.39 -14.68 -7.10
N ASP A 62 11.33 -13.90 -6.92
CA ASP A 62 10.66 -13.18 -7.99
C ASP A 62 10.80 -11.66 -7.79
N PRO A 63 10.84 -10.87 -8.88
CA PRO A 63 10.98 -9.43 -8.78
C PRO A 63 9.70 -8.75 -8.26
N TYR A 64 9.89 -7.60 -7.64
CA TYR A 64 8.84 -6.64 -7.39
C TYR A 64 9.16 -5.35 -8.14
N GLU A 65 8.28 -4.96 -9.04
CA GLU A 65 8.42 -3.74 -9.82
C GLU A 65 7.71 -2.58 -9.12
N GLU A 66 8.48 -1.65 -8.58
CA GLU A 66 7.92 -0.50 -7.86
C GLU A 66 7.02 0.35 -8.76
N PRO A 67 5.91 0.88 -8.23
CA PRO A 67 5.10 1.86 -8.96
C PRO A 67 5.92 3.09 -9.32
N LEU A 68 5.76 3.58 -10.57
CA LEU A 68 6.48 4.77 -11.03
C LEU A 68 5.79 6.06 -10.61
N ASN A 69 4.46 6.10 -10.68
CA ASN A 69 3.66 7.28 -10.37
C ASN A 69 2.40 6.90 -9.58
N PRO A 70 2.53 6.38 -8.35
CA PRO A 70 1.37 6.10 -7.53
C PRO A 70 0.73 7.41 -7.06
N GLU A 71 -0.57 7.43 -6.86
CA GLU A 71 -1.27 8.58 -6.28
C GLU A 71 -0.85 8.84 -4.83
N ILE A 72 -0.56 7.77 -4.09
CA ILE A 72 -0.18 7.87 -2.68
C ILE A 72 0.99 6.94 -2.40
N ILE A 73 1.99 7.44 -1.67
CA ILE A 73 3.08 6.63 -1.11
C ILE A 73 2.95 6.63 0.41
N CYS A 74 2.83 5.43 0.98
CA CYS A 74 2.80 5.22 2.41
C CYS A 74 4.10 4.52 2.86
N PRO A 75 5.12 5.26 3.30
CA PRO A 75 6.37 4.66 3.78
C PRO A 75 6.15 4.03 5.16
N SER A 76 5.65 2.81 5.17
CA SER A 76 5.19 2.12 6.38
C SER A 76 6.30 1.76 7.38
N HIS A 77 7.58 1.94 7.01
CA HIS A 77 8.72 1.80 7.89
C HIS A 77 9.04 3.10 8.67
N GLN A 78 8.47 4.22 8.24
CA GLN A 78 8.68 5.56 8.84
C GLN A 78 7.40 6.12 9.45
N LEU A 79 6.25 5.81 8.88
CA LEU A 79 4.94 6.30 9.32
C LEU A 79 4.16 5.21 10.05
N THR A 80 3.33 5.63 11.00
CA THR A 80 2.38 4.74 11.65
C THR A 80 1.25 4.36 10.69
N VAL A 81 0.52 3.29 11.03
CA VAL A 81 -0.70 2.91 10.30
C VAL A 81 -1.68 4.07 10.25
N TYR A 82 -1.87 4.76 11.37
CA TYR A 82 -2.76 5.92 11.46
C TYR A 82 -2.36 7.03 10.47
N GLU A 83 -1.07 7.38 10.44
CA GLU A 83 -0.56 8.40 9.52
C GLU A 83 -0.75 8.03 8.06
N CYS A 84 -0.53 6.76 7.70
CA CYS A 84 -0.78 6.25 6.35
C CYS A 84 -2.27 6.33 5.98
N VAL A 85 -3.14 5.89 6.87
CA VAL A 85 -4.61 5.95 6.66
C VAL A 85 -5.07 7.41 6.54
N TYR A 86 -4.53 8.30 7.35
CA TYR A 86 -4.83 9.74 7.26
C TYR A 86 -4.49 10.30 5.88
N GLN A 87 -3.33 9.95 5.33
CA GLN A 87 -2.93 10.36 3.98
C GLN A 87 -3.91 9.87 2.91
N ILE A 88 -4.33 8.61 3.00
CA ILE A 88 -5.25 8.00 2.04
C ILE A 88 -6.61 8.72 2.09
N ILE A 89 -7.16 8.91 3.28
CA ILE A 89 -8.46 9.56 3.45
C ILE A 89 -8.39 11.02 2.99
N SER A 90 -7.34 11.75 3.33
CA SER A 90 -7.14 13.12 2.91
C SER A 90 -7.09 13.26 1.39
N TYR A 91 -6.43 12.33 0.71
CA TYR A 91 -6.40 12.28 -0.74
C TYR A 91 -7.80 12.04 -1.33
N LEU A 92 -8.53 11.06 -0.82
CA LEU A 92 -9.88 10.75 -1.29
C LEU A 92 -10.84 11.94 -1.12
N GLU A 93 -10.71 12.68 -0.02
CA GLU A 93 -11.48 13.91 0.19
C GLU A 93 -11.08 15.02 -0.80
N SER A 94 -9.77 15.22 -1.01
CA SER A 94 -9.26 16.23 -1.92
C SER A 94 -9.74 16.02 -3.37
N GLN A 95 -9.94 14.76 -3.75
CA GLN A 95 -10.45 14.37 -5.05
C GLN A 95 -12.00 14.31 -5.11
N SER A 96 -12.65 14.61 -4.01
CA SER A 96 -14.12 14.50 -3.88
C SER A 96 -14.67 13.09 -4.11
N TYR A 97 -13.85 12.07 -3.89
CA TYR A 97 -14.29 10.68 -3.95
C TYR A 97 -15.11 10.28 -2.72
N ILE A 98 -14.88 10.96 -1.62
CA ILE A 98 -15.68 10.88 -0.39
C ILE A 98 -16.01 12.30 0.09
N PRO A 99 -17.08 12.48 0.87
CA PRO A 99 -17.40 13.78 1.46
C PRO A 99 -16.24 14.28 2.33
N ALA A 100 -15.95 15.57 2.24
CA ALA A 100 -14.96 16.19 3.11
C ALA A 100 -15.46 16.16 4.56
N TYR A 101 -14.70 15.50 5.42
CA TYR A 101 -14.91 15.54 6.85
C TYR A 101 -14.05 16.65 7.45
N SER A 102 -14.56 17.34 8.48
CA SER A 102 -13.73 18.32 9.17
C SER A 102 -12.44 17.66 9.66
N LEU A 103 -11.30 18.08 9.10
CA LEU A 103 -9.98 17.60 9.52
C LEU A 103 -9.75 17.82 11.02
N ASN A 104 -10.24 18.93 11.55
CA ASN A 104 -10.16 19.26 12.98
C ASN A 104 -10.91 18.23 13.84
N GLY A 105 -12.08 17.77 13.41
CA GLY A 105 -12.84 16.74 14.13
C GLY A 105 -12.14 15.38 14.15
N ARG A 106 -11.29 15.08 13.15
CA ARG A 106 -10.50 13.85 13.12
C ARG A 106 -9.30 13.90 14.04
N GLU A 107 -8.62 15.03 14.08
CA GLU A 107 -7.48 15.22 14.98
C GLU A 107 -7.91 15.07 16.43
N GLU A 108 -9.06 15.66 16.79
CA GLU A 108 -9.63 15.50 18.13
C GLU A 108 -9.94 14.03 18.46
N LYS A 109 -10.48 13.27 17.51
CA LYS A 109 -10.77 11.85 17.70
C LYS A 109 -9.52 10.99 17.74
N ALA A 110 -8.46 11.42 17.08
CA ALA A 110 -7.19 10.68 17.05
C ALA A 110 -6.41 10.78 18.36
N VAL A 111 -6.64 11.80 19.16
CA VAL A 111 -5.97 12.03 20.44
C VAL A 111 -6.64 11.22 21.59
N LEU A 112 -7.79 10.69 21.34
CA LEU A 112 -8.50 9.81 22.27
C LEU A 112 -8.05 8.37 22.16
#